data_e10ef4a0df7eda382af311e9a4b30101
#
_entry.id   e10ef4a0df7eda382af311e9a4b30101
#
_cell.length_a   1.000
_cell.length_b   1.000
_cell.length_c   1.000
_cell.angle_alpha   90.00
_cell.angle_beta   90.00
_cell.angle_gamma   90.00
#
_symmetry.space_group_name_H-M   'P 1'
#
loop_
_entity.id
_entity.type
_entity.pdbx_description
1 polymer ?
#
loop_
_entity_poly.entity_id
_entity_poly.type
_entity_poly.pdbx_seq_one_letter_code
_entity_poly.pdbx_strand_id
1 'polypeptide(L)'
;MVATALGEFGAEVIKVEQPGAGDPLRTWGHRKDGIGLVWKSVSRNKRCITIDLRQLEGQDLFHQLLAVSDVLVVGNRPSALTRWGLDYESVHARHPELVMLHISGYGRGGPHSDRPGFGTLAEATSGFAQVTGQPDGPPTLPPFMLADGVAAQAATWAVMMALYHRDLHGGGGQLVDVNLVEPLARLIESSTLAFDQLGVIPGRVGNRLPASAPRNAYRTADDKWLAISSASSNIVMRVYRSIGRPDLAENPDYVDPVRRQERGIEVDELVADWVAQRSLDEAMKVFLEAEVAAAPIYDAEQLLADEHLVARGTFVKIDDSELGPMTVQAPVAQLSESPGRIEYLGRPLGVDNDAVFGGLLGIDPDRVAGLRAAGVI
;
A
#
# COMPACT_ATOMS: atom_id res chain seq x y z
N MET A 1 2.36 -5.46 -5.62
CA MET A 1 1.24 -4.51 -5.37
C MET A 1 0.87 -3.73 -6.63
N VAL A 2 1.79 -3.05 -7.36
CA VAL A 2 1.43 -2.33 -8.62
C VAL A 2 0.70 -3.23 -9.61
N ALA A 3 1.35 -4.33 -10.02
CA ALA A 3 0.75 -5.27 -10.96
C ALA A 3 -0.56 -5.92 -10.45
N THR A 4 -0.73 -6.01 -9.13
CA THR A 4 -2.00 -6.45 -8.51
C THR A 4 -3.11 -5.44 -8.80
N ALA A 5 -2.84 -4.15 -8.56
CA ALA A 5 -3.81 -3.08 -8.83
C ALA A 5 -4.18 -3.02 -10.32
N LEU A 6 -3.20 -3.13 -11.22
CA LEU A 6 -3.47 -3.17 -12.66
C LEU A 6 -4.29 -4.41 -13.06
N GLY A 7 -3.94 -5.59 -12.51
CA GLY A 7 -4.65 -6.85 -12.78
C GLY A 7 -6.09 -6.87 -12.25
N GLU A 8 -6.39 -6.15 -11.17
CA GLU A 8 -7.76 -5.98 -10.69
C GLU A 8 -8.65 -5.21 -11.66
N PHE A 9 -8.05 -4.36 -12.49
CA PHE A 9 -8.76 -3.54 -13.49
C PHE A 9 -8.53 -4.02 -14.92
N GLY A 10 -8.16 -5.29 -15.12
CA GLY A 10 -8.20 -5.96 -16.41
C GLY A 10 -6.86 -6.12 -17.13
N ALA A 11 -5.73 -5.69 -16.53
CA ALA A 11 -4.43 -6.03 -17.10
C ALA A 11 -4.15 -7.54 -16.98
N GLU A 12 -3.70 -8.17 -18.06
CA GLU A 12 -3.14 -9.50 -18.00
C GLU A 12 -1.75 -9.45 -17.38
N VAL A 13 -1.59 -10.03 -16.19
CA VAL A 13 -0.35 -9.97 -15.41
C VAL A 13 0.35 -11.33 -15.43
N ILE A 14 1.59 -11.34 -15.90
CA ILE A 14 2.48 -12.50 -15.86
C ILE A 14 3.54 -12.27 -14.79
N LYS A 15 3.51 -13.06 -13.74
CA LYS A 15 4.49 -13.05 -12.66
C LYS A 15 5.60 -14.05 -12.98
N VAL A 16 6.79 -13.53 -13.27
CA VAL A 16 7.98 -14.34 -13.51
C VAL A 16 8.73 -14.60 -12.22
N GLU A 17 9.05 -15.85 -11.93
CA GLU A 17 9.73 -16.28 -10.72
C GLU A 17 10.89 -17.22 -11.04
N GLN A 18 11.81 -17.39 -10.10
CA GLN A 18 12.90 -18.34 -10.25
C GLN A 18 12.36 -19.79 -10.14
N PRO A 19 12.74 -20.71 -11.04
CA PRO A 19 12.38 -22.11 -10.92
C PRO A 19 12.78 -22.70 -9.57
N GLY A 20 11.92 -23.53 -8.99
CA GLY A 20 12.14 -24.22 -7.73
C GLY A 20 12.03 -23.36 -6.47
N ALA A 21 12.66 -22.18 -6.45
CA ALA A 21 12.66 -21.30 -5.28
C ALA A 21 11.41 -20.41 -5.17
N GLY A 22 10.95 -19.87 -6.28
CA GLY A 22 9.83 -18.92 -6.32
C GLY A 22 10.14 -17.58 -5.64
N ASP A 23 9.09 -16.81 -5.39
CA ASP A 23 9.14 -15.55 -4.67
C ASP A 23 9.12 -15.80 -3.14
N PRO A 24 9.98 -15.16 -2.33
CA PRO A 24 9.96 -15.28 -0.87
C PRO A 24 8.58 -14.97 -0.23
N LEU A 25 7.76 -14.14 -0.85
CA LEU A 25 6.39 -13.86 -0.39
C LEU A 25 5.50 -15.10 -0.32
N ARG A 26 5.83 -16.18 -1.03
CA ARG A 26 5.07 -17.43 -0.99
C ARG A 26 4.97 -18.03 0.41
N THR A 27 5.96 -17.75 1.25
CA THR A 27 6.03 -18.27 2.63
C THR A 27 6.13 -17.17 3.68
N TRP A 28 5.96 -15.90 3.30
CA TRP A 28 6.12 -14.76 4.22
C TRP A 28 4.86 -14.50 5.05
N GLY A 29 5.05 -14.05 6.31
CA GLY A 29 3.96 -13.69 7.22
C GLY A 29 3.18 -14.89 7.77
N HIS A 30 1.89 -14.69 8.05
CA HIS A 30 1.00 -15.77 8.48
C HIS A 30 0.78 -16.79 7.38
N ARG A 31 0.75 -18.08 7.75
CA ARG A 31 0.65 -19.22 6.82
C ARG A 31 -0.51 -20.13 7.20
N LYS A 32 -1.15 -20.69 6.18
CA LYS A 32 -2.05 -21.85 6.31
C LYS A 32 -1.54 -22.91 5.35
N ASP A 33 -1.35 -24.13 5.83
CA ASP A 33 -0.85 -25.27 5.06
C ASP A 33 0.49 -24.99 4.33
N GLY A 34 1.37 -24.21 4.98
CA GLY A 34 2.67 -23.80 4.43
C GLY A 34 2.63 -22.60 3.48
N ILE A 35 1.46 -22.15 3.06
CA ILE A 35 1.26 -21.06 2.09
C ILE A 35 1.08 -19.73 2.82
N GLY A 36 1.85 -18.71 2.42
CA GLY A 36 1.75 -17.36 2.96
C GLY A 36 0.42 -16.69 2.57
N LEU A 37 -0.33 -16.18 3.55
CA LEU A 37 -1.60 -15.49 3.28
C LEU A 37 -1.38 -14.17 2.54
N VAL A 38 -0.24 -13.51 2.76
CA VAL A 38 0.16 -12.32 2.00
C VAL A 38 0.35 -12.64 0.52
N TRP A 39 0.95 -13.80 0.20
CA TRP A 39 1.07 -14.26 -1.20
C TRP A 39 -0.29 -14.33 -1.89
N LYS A 40 -1.27 -14.94 -1.24
CA LYS A 40 -2.63 -15.05 -1.79
C LYS A 40 -3.24 -13.69 -2.10
N SER A 41 -3.04 -12.71 -1.22
CA SER A 41 -3.54 -11.36 -1.39
C SER A 41 -2.79 -10.57 -2.49
N VAL A 42 -1.45 -10.46 -2.40
CA VAL A 42 -0.68 -9.59 -3.30
C VAL A 42 -0.45 -10.18 -4.69
N SER A 43 -0.67 -11.50 -4.87
CA SER A 43 -0.46 -12.17 -6.16
C SER A 43 -1.76 -12.60 -6.85
N ARG A 44 -2.90 -12.06 -6.43
CA ARG A 44 -4.17 -12.27 -7.12
C ARG A 44 -4.14 -11.73 -8.55
N ASN A 45 -4.89 -12.35 -9.42
CA ASN A 45 -4.97 -12.05 -10.86
C ASN A 45 -3.62 -12.11 -11.60
N LYS A 46 -2.65 -12.91 -11.10
CA LYS A 46 -1.36 -13.06 -11.78
C LYS A 46 -1.18 -14.50 -12.23
N ARG A 47 -0.88 -14.68 -13.52
CA ARG A 47 -0.37 -15.94 -14.06
C ARG A 47 1.05 -16.14 -13.54
N CYS A 48 1.31 -17.28 -12.89
CA CYS A 48 2.58 -17.59 -12.27
C CYS A 48 3.41 -18.51 -13.16
N ILE A 49 4.51 -17.99 -13.70
CA ILE A 49 5.47 -18.73 -14.50
C ILE A 49 6.85 -18.71 -13.87
N THR A 50 7.71 -19.59 -14.35
CA THR A 50 9.11 -19.65 -13.93
C THR A 50 10.06 -19.42 -15.10
N ILE A 51 11.11 -18.60 -14.89
CA ILE A 51 12.24 -18.42 -15.80
C ILE A 51 13.51 -18.19 -14.98
N ASP A 52 14.59 -18.92 -15.28
CA ASP A 52 15.90 -18.65 -14.72
C ASP A 52 16.64 -17.58 -15.53
N LEU A 53 16.53 -16.33 -15.11
CA LEU A 53 17.18 -15.18 -15.76
C LEU A 53 18.73 -15.18 -15.63
N ARG A 54 19.32 -16.13 -14.92
CA ARG A 54 20.79 -16.31 -14.89
C ARG A 54 21.31 -17.05 -16.10
N GLN A 55 20.44 -17.76 -16.82
CA GLN A 55 20.73 -18.47 -18.05
C GLN A 55 20.41 -17.60 -19.26
N LEU A 56 21.29 -17.59 -20.27
CA LEU A 56 21.08 -16.81 -21.51
C LEU A 56 19.77 -17.21 -22.21
N GLU A 57 19.47 -18.49 -22.23
CA GLU A 57 18.22 -19.01 -22.81
C GLU A 57 16.99 -18.50 -22.06
N GLY A 58 17.07 -18.36 -20.74
CA GLY A 58 16.01 -17.74 -19.92
C GLY A 58 15.86 -16.25 -20.21
N GLN A 59 16.97 -15.53 -20.43
CA GLN A 59 16.92 -14.11 -20.82
C GLN A 59 16.28 -13.94 -22.20
N ASP A 60 16.63 -14.79 -23.17
CA ASP A 60 16.00 -14.77 -24.50
C ASP A 60 14.50 -15.07 -24.45
N LEU A 61 14.10 -16.05 -23.64
CA LEU A 61 12.69 -16.37 -23.42
C LEU A 61 11.94 -15.19 -22.74
N PHE A 62 12.59 -14.51 -21.81
CA PHE A 62 12.03 -13.33 -21.16
C PHE A 62 11.84 -12.16 -22.16
N HIS A 63 12.80 -11.95 -23.08
CA HIS A 63 12.65 -10.95 -24.13
C HIS A 63 11.52 -11.26 -25.11
N GLN A 64 11.18 -12.54 -25.34
CA GLN A 64 9.99 -12.90 -26.12
C GLN A 64 8.69 -12.48 -25.40
N LEU A 65 8.65 -12.59 -24.05
CA LEU A 65 7.53 -12.06 -23.28
C LEU A 65 7.46 -10.53 -23.35
N LEU A 66 8.59 -9.84 -23.25
CA LEU A 66 8.62 -8.38 -23.37
C LEU A 66 8.11 -7.87 -24.71
N ALA A 67 8.36 -8.62 -25.79
CA ALA A 67 7.90 -8.26 -27.13
C ALA A 67 6.36 -8.22 -27.28
N VAL A 68 5.63 -8.90 -26.40
CA VAL A 68 4.16 -8.93 -26.36
C VAL A 68 3.58 -8.24 -25.13
N SER A 69 4.38 -7.47 -24.42
CA SER A 69 4.01 -6.79 -23.18
C SER A 69 3.96 -5.27 -23.35
N ASP A 70 3.07 -4.61 -22.65
CA ASP A 70 2.97 -3.15 -22.59
C ASP A 70 3.81 -2.55 -21.46
N VAL A 71 3.95 -3.29 -20.35
CA VAL A 71 4.60 -2.82 -19.12
C VAL A 71 5.52 -3.90 -18.56
N LEU A 72 6.75 -3.53 -18.24
CA LEU A 72 7.66 -4.32 -17.42
C LEU A 72 7.74 -3.71 -16.02
N VAL A 73 7.46 -4.50 -14.98
CA VAL A 73 7.62 -4.09 -13.57
C VAL A 73 8.79 -4.85 -12.96
N VAL A 74 9.83 -4.14 -12.51
CA VAL A 74 11.00 -4.72 -11.86
C VAL A 74 11.29 -4.06 -10.51
N GLY A 75 11.68 -4.88 -9.51
CA GLY A 75 12.06 -4.42 -8.17
C GLY A 75 13.51 -4.73 -7.80
N ASN A 76 14.31 -5.21 -8.74
CA ASN A 76 15.70 -5.59 -8.50
C ASN A 76 16.62 -4.37 -8.48
N ARG A 77 17.75 -4.48 -7.76
CA ARG A 77 18.77 -3.42 -7.76
C ARG A 77 19.34 -3.19 -9.16
N PRO A 78 19.74 -1.94 -9.52
CA PRO A 78 20.26 -1.62 -10.85
C PRO A 78 21.37 -2.56 -11.31
N SER A 79 22.36 -2.86 -10.45
CA SER A 79 23.45 -3.77 -10.79
C SER A 79 23.02 -5.21 -11.11
N ALA A 80 21.92 -5.68 -10.56
CA ALA A 80 21.36 -6.98 -10.90
C ALA A 80 20.69 -6.95 -12.28
N LEU A 81 19.94 -5.90 -12.58
CA LEU A 81 19.28 -5.72 -13.87
C LEU A 81 20.33 -5.63 -15.00
N THR A 82 21.41 -4.86 -14.80
CA THR A 82 22.50 -4.76 -15.78
C THR A 82 23.14 -6.11 -16.06
N ARG A 83 23.39 -6.93 -15.05
CA ARG A 83 23.94 -8.28 -15.25
C ARG A 83 23.04 -9.22 -16.05
N TRP A 84 21.74 -8.99 -16.04
CA TRP A 84 20.75 -9.78 -16.79
C TRP A 84 20.37 -9.15 -18.13
N GLY A 85 20.97 -7.99 -18.50
CA GLY A 85 20.58 -7.25 -19.70
C GLY A 85 19.16 -6.70 -19.64
N LEU A 86 18.66 -6.44 -18.43
CA LEU A 86 17.32 -5.95 -18.11
C LEU A 86 17.33 -4.53 -17.50
N ASP A 87 18.45 -3.81 -17.60
CA ASP A 87 18.45 -2.37 -17.36
C ASP A 87 17.63 -1.63 -18.41
N TYR A 88 17.19 -0.42 -18.10
CA TYR A 88 16.32 0.34 -18.97
C TYR A 88 16.89 0.53 -20.38
N GLU A 89 18.16 0.87 -20.48
CA GLU A 89 18.86 1.16 -21.74
C GLU A 89 18.87 -0.08 -22.66
N SER A 90 19.15 -1.25 -22.09
CA SER A 90 19.14 -2.54 -22.81
C SER A 90 17.72 -2.96 -23.23
N VAL A 91 16.74 -2.79 -22.34
CA VAL A 91 15.34 -3.13 -22.61
C VAL A 91 14.77 -2.18 -23.66
N HIS A 92 14.94 -0.87 -23.51
CA HIS A 92 14.41 0.14 -24.42
C HIS A 92 14.97 0.04 -25.83
N ALA A 93 16.24 -0.30 -25.97
CA ALA A 93 16.87 -0.52 -27.28
C ALA A 93 16.20 -1.67 -28.07
N ARG A 94 15.68 -2.69 -27.39
CA ARG A 94 15.01 -3.86 -28.01
C ARG A 94 13.48 -3.70 -28.08
N HIS A 95 12.89 -2.96 -27.14
CA HIS A 95 11.45 -2.82 -26.94
C HIS A 95 11.10 -1.33 -26.69
N PRO A 96 11.21 -0.46 -27.72
CA PRO A 96 11.08 0.99 -27.56
C PRO A 96 9.67 1.46 -27.12
N GLU A 97 8.65 0.63 -27.33
CA GLU A 97 7.26 0.93 -26.92
C GLU A 97 6.92 0.47 -25.51
N LEU A 98 7.83 -0.29 -24.86
CA LEU A 98 7.58 -0.86 -23.54
C LEU A 98 7.73 0.21 -22.45
N VAL A 99 6.73 0.37 -21.61
CA VAL A 99 6.85 1.16 -20.37
C VAL A 99 7.54 0.32 -19.32
N MET A 100 8.68 0.77 -18.82
CA MET A 100 9.41 0.07 -17.74
C MET A 100 9.22 0.78 -16.42
N LEU A 101 8.55 0.14 -15.47
CA LEU A 101 8.53 0.57 -14.07
C LEU A 101 9.71 -0.08 -13.33
N HIS A 102 10.62 0.73 -12.84
CA HIS A 102 11.61 0.32 -11.86
C HIS A 102 11.21 0.85 -10.47
N ILE A 103 10.87 -0.06 -9.55
CA ILE A 103 10.54 0.27 -8.18
C ILE A 103 11.56 -0.37 -7.23
N SER A 104 12.36 0.44 -6.55
CA SER A 104 13.46 -0.04 -5.72
C SER A 104 13.59 0.74 -4.40
N GLY A 105 14.45 0.28 -3.50
CA GLY A 105 14.59 0.92 -2.19
C GLY A 105 14.95 2.41 -2.27
N TYR A 106 15.87 2.78 -3.18
CA TYR A 106 16.44 4.13 -3.24
C TYR A 106 16.39 4.78 -4.62
N GLY A 107 15.75 4.14 -5.62
CA GLY A 107 15.71 4.65 -6.99
C GLY A 107 17.03 4.50 -7.75
N ARG A 108 17.08 5.07 -8.95
CA ARG A 108 18.24 5.07 -9.84
C ARG A 108 19.07 6.36 -9.66
N GLY A 109 20.36 6.29 -9.95
CA GLY A 109 21.24 7.46 -10.11
C GLY A 109 21.74 8.13 -8.83
N GLY A 110 21.28 7.75 -7.65
CA GLY A 110 21.78 8.29 -6.39
C GLY A 110 22.94 7.45 -5.78
N PRO A 111 23.66 7.97 -4.77
CA PRO A 111 24.77 7.26 -4.14
C PRO A 111 24.35 5.99 -3.38
N HIS A 112 23.03 5.77 -3.22
CA HIS A 112 22.47 4.65 -2.49
C HIS A 112 21.70 3.67 -3.39
N SER A 113 21.67 3.87 -4.70
CA SER A 113 20.85 3.10 -5.65
C SER A 113 21.08 1.58 -5.58
N ASP A 114 22.29 1.12 -5.32
CA ASP A 114 22.63 -0.31 -5.17
C ASP A 114 22.61 -0.82 -3.71
N ARG A 115 22.27 0.01 -2.72
CA ARG A 115 22.13 -0.46 -1.34
C ARG A 115 20.93 -1.38 -1.20
N PRO A 116 21.00 -2.39 -0.30
CA PRO A 116 19.80 -3.13 0.11
C PRO A 116 18.75 -2.17 0.63
N GLY A 117 17.54 -2.23 0.07
CA GLY A 117 16.41 -1.38 0.44
C GLY A 117 15.16 -2.22 0.65
N PHE A 118 14.43 -1.95 1.74
CA PHE A 118 13.15 -2.54 2.09
C PHE A 118 12.26 -1.47 2.67
N GLY A 119 10.94 -1.72 2.75
CA GLY A 119 9.94 -0.78 3.27
C GLY A 119 10.33 -0.19 4.62
N THR A 120 10.77 -1.00 5.57
CA THR A 120 11.21 -0.55 6.90
C THR A 120 12.33 0.50 6.85
N LEU A 121 13.29 0.36 5.92
CA LEU A 121 14.37 1.34 5.77
C LEU A 121 13.85 2.65 5.15
N ALA A 122 12.89 2.56 4.24
CA ALA A 122 12.23 3.72 3.67
C ALA A 122 11.38 4.47 4.72
N GLU A 123 10.65 3.75 5.56
CA GLU A 123 9.90 4.31 6.69
C GLU A 123 10.82 5.06 7.67
N ALA A 124 12.02 4.55 7.89
CA ALA A 124 13.03 5.22 8.72
C ALA A 124 13.62 6.46 8.04
N THR A 125 14.03 6.34 6.77
CA THR A 125 14.78 7.39 6.05
C THR A 125 13.91 8.51 5.50
N SER A 126 12.61 8.25 5.26
CA SER A 126 11.66 9.27 4.81
C SER A 126 11.31 10.33 5.88
N GLY A 127 11.65 10.06 7.16
CA GLY A 127 11.23 10.88 8.29
C GLY A 127 9.91 10.43 8.93
N PHE A 128 9.18 9.48 8.32
CA PHE A 128 7.90 8.98 8.84
C PHE A 128 8.03 8.46 10.28
N ALA A 129 9.00 7.59 10.54
CA ALA A 129 9.20 7.02 11.88
C ALA A 129 9.56 8.09 12.92
N GLN A 130 10.27 9.15 12.52
CA GLN A 130 10.66 10.23 13.42
C GLN A 130 9.45 11.00 13.96
N VAL A 131 8.41 11.20 13.15
CA VAL A 131 7.20 11.95 13.56
C VAL A 131 6.09 11.06 14.10
N THR A 132 6.27 9.73 14.08
CA THR A 132 5.27 8.74 14.49
C THR A 132 5.64 8.11 15.83
N GLY A 133 4.69 8.06 16.77
CA GLY A 133 4.85 7.46 18.10
C GLY A 133 4.55 8.43 19.23
N GLN A 134 4.67 7.94 20.47
CA GLN A 134 4.49 8.74 21.68
C GLN A 134 5.63 9.76 21.86
N PRO A 135 5.36 10.95 22.46
CA PRO A 135 6.37 12.00 22.64
C PRO A 135 7.61 11.54 23.36
N ASP A 136 7.44 10.73 24.39
CA ASP A 136 8.48 10.16 25.26
C ASP A 136 8.95 8.75 24.83
N GLY A 137 8.34 8.22 23.77
CA GLY A 137 8.68 6.89 23.22
C GLY A 137 9.72 6.93 22.10
N PRO A 138 10.16 5.76 21.62
CA PRO A 138 11.01 5.66 20.44
C PRO A 138 10.26 6.05 19.15
N PRO A 139 10.98 6.34 18.03
CA PRO A 139 10.39 6.35 16.71
C PRO A 139 9.62 5.05 16.41
N THR A 140 8.43 5.15 15.81
CA THR A 140 7.55 4.00 15.62
C THR A 140 7.47 3.62 14.14
N LEU A 141 7.69 2.34 13.86
CA LEU A 141 7.54 1.72 12.55
C LEU A 141 6.17 1.03 12.47
N PRO A 142 5.49 1.05 11.32
CA PRO A 142 4.20 0.36 11.17
C PRO A 142 4.41 -1.17 11.12
N PRO A 143 3.47 -1.97 11.65
CA PRO A 143 3.56 -3.44 11.63
C PRO A 143 3.10 -4.05 10.29
N PHE A 144 3.14 -3.30 9.20
CA PHE A 144 2.72 -3.72 7.85
C PHE A 144 3.53 -2.96 6.79
N MET A 145 3.42 -3.38 5.53
CA MET A 145 4.19 -2.86 4.38
C MET A 145 3.69 -1.47 3.94
N LEU A 146 3.84 -0.45 4.79
CA LEU A 146 3.36 0.91 4.52
C LEU A 146 4.10 1.54 3.35
N ALA A 147 5.42 1.60 3.40
CA ALA A 147 6.22 2.24 2.35
C ALA A 147 6.02 1.55 0.99
N ASP A 148 5.99 0.21 0.97
CA ASP A 148 5.70 -0.57 -0.23
C ASP A 148 4.32 -0.25 -0.80
N GLY A 149 3.30 -0.14 0.07
CA GLY A 149 1.93 0.19 -0.32
C GLY A 149 1.81 1.59 -0.92
N VAL A 150 2.41 2.60 -0.26
CA VAL A 150 2.39 3.99 -0.74
C VAL A 150 3.16 4.13 -2.06
N ALA A 151 4.34 3.51 -2.16
CA ALA A 151 5.12 3.51 -3.40
C ALA A 151 4.38 2.78 -4.53
N ALA A 152 3.69 1.67 -4.23
CA ALA A 152 2.90 0.96 -5.23
C ALA A 152 1.73 1.80 -5.76
N GLN A 153 1.04 2.56 -4.92
CA GLN A 153 0.01 3.50 -5.37
C GLN A 153 0.59 4.58 -6.26
N ALA A 154 1.69 5.23 -5.85
CA ALA A 154 2.38 6.22 -6.66
C ALA A 154 2.83 5.66 -8.01
N ALA A 155 3.43 4.47 -8.02
CA ALA A 155 3.89 3.80 -9.22
C ALA A 155 2.73 3.39 -10.15
N THR A 156 1.58 2.99 -9.60
CA THR A 156 0.42 2.61 -10.41
C THR A 156 -0.11 3.77 -11.24
N TRP A 157 -0.35 4.94 -10.63
CA TRP A 157 -0.79 6.09 -11.43
C TRP A 157 0.29 6.60 -12.39
N ALA A 158 1.59 6.52 -12.02
CA ALA A 158 2.68 6.92 -12.89
C ALA A 158 2.79 6.02 -14.15
N VAL A 159 2.60 4.70 -14.00
CA VAL A 159 2.51 3.76 -15.12
C VAL A 159 1.32 4.10 -16.02
N MET A 160 0.15 4.37 -15.45
CA MET A 160 -1.03 4.77 -16.25
C MET A 160 -0.81 6.08 -17.00
N MET A 161 -0.12 7.07 -16.41
CA MET A 161 0.27 8.30 -17.11
C MET A 161 1.26 8.03 -18.25
N ALA A 162 2.21 7.12 -18.06
CA ALA A 162 3.17 6.73 -19.10
C ALA A 162 2.47 6.02 -20.27
N LEU A 163 1.54 5.12 -20.00
CA LEU A 163 0.71 4.46 -21.01
C LEU A 163 -0.19 5.47 -21.74
N TYR A 164 -0.84 6.37 -21.02
CA TYR A 164 -1.64 7.44 -21.61
C TYR A 164 -0.81 8.32 -22.56
N HIS A 165 0.41 8.70 -22.14
CA HIS A 165 1.33 9.46 -22.99
C HIS A 165 1.69 8.68 -24.26
N ARG A 166 2.06 7.40 -24.15
CA ARG A 166 2.37 6.53 -25.27
C ARG A 166 1.19 6.42 -26.24
N ASP A 167 0.03 6.04 -25.73
CA ASP A 167 -1.09 5.61 -26.55
C ASP A 167 -1.86 6.78 -27.20
N LEU A 168 -1.93 7.94 -26.54
CA LEU A 168 -2.72 9.08 -27.03
C LEU A 168 -1.88 10.26 -27.52
N HIS A 169 -0.64 10.37 -27.12
CA HIS A 169 0.22 11.50 -27.52
C HIS A 169 1.35 11.10 -28.47
N GLY A 170 1.36 9.84 -28.95
CA GLY A 170 2.35 9.35 -29.91
C GLY A 170 3.77 9.29 -29.36
N GLY A 171 3.91 9.18 -28.04
CA GLY A 171 5.19 8.90 -27.37
C GLY A 171 5.55 7.42 -27.48
N GLY A 172 6.83 7.07 -27.29
CA GLY A 172 7.27 5.70 -27.09
C GLY A 172 7.11 5.24 -25.66
N GLY A 173 7.60 4.05 -25.35
CA GLY A 173 7.79 3.57 -24.00
C GLY A 173 8.81 4.41 -23.25
N GLN A 174 8.69 4.43 -21.93
CA GLN A 174 9.58 5.22 -21.08
C GLN A 174 9.87 4.52 -19.76
N LEU A 175 10.91 5.01 -19.07
CA LEU A 175 11.19 4.60 -17.70
C LEU A 175 10.29 5.37 -16.73
N VAL A 176 9.65 4.64 -15.83
CA VAL A 176 9.04 5.14 -14.62
C VAL A 176 9.91 4.68 -13.45
N ASP A 177 10.63 5.60 -12.81
CA ASP A 177 11.49 5.30 -11.66
C ASP A 177 10.82 5.77 -10.38
N VAL A 178 10.50 4.85 -9.49
CA VAL A 178 9.88 5.11 -8.18
C VAL A 178 10.69 4.40 -7.11
N ASN A 179 11.01 5.09 -6.03
CA ASN A 179 11.64 4.45 -4.87
C ASN A 179 10.67 4.39 -3.68
N LEU A 180 11.04 3.64 -2.66
CA LEU A 180 10.18 3.47 -1.48
C LEU A 180 10.18 4.69 -0.54
N VAL A 181 11.21 5.54 -0.61
CA VAL A 181 11.40 6.68 0.32
C VAL A 181 10.57 7.89 -0.07
N GLU A 182 10.65 8.30 -1.34
CA GLU A 182 10.08 9.58 -1.82
C GLU A 182 8.56 9.67 -1.72
N PRO A 183 7.78 8.64 -2.08
CA PRO A 183 6.33 8.70 -1.93
C PRO A 183 5.89 8.83 -0.47
N LEU A 184 6.62 8.20 0.46
CA LEU A 184 6.32 8.33 1.89
C LEU A 184 6.76 9.69 2.45
N ALA A 185 7.93 10.21 2.04
CA ALA A 185 8.38 11.56 2.38
C ALA A 185 7.41 12.62 1.88
N ARG A 186 6.77 12.41 0.71
CA ARG A 186 5.73 13.30 0.16
C ARG A 186 4.52 13.46 1.09
N LEU A 187 4.12 12.41 1.80
CA LEU A 187 2.99 12.49 2.75
C LEU A 187 3.27 13.38 3.96
N ILE A 188 4.54 13.53 4.32
CA ILE A 188 4.98 14.35 5.46
C ILE A 188 5.75 15.61 5.03
N GLU A 189 5.56 16.07 3.80
CA GLU A 189 6.25 17.23 3.22
C GLU A 189 6.13 18.49 4.08
N SER A 190 5.02 18.66 4.81
CA SER A 190 4.86 19.75 5.78
C SER A 190 5.95 19.80 6.85
N SER A 191 6.56 18.67 7.20
CA SER A 191 7.67 18.61 8.16
C SER A 191 8.95 19.23 7.58
N THR A 192 9.25 18.97 6.31
CA THR A 192 10.41 19.57 5.64
C THR A 192 10.22 21.06 5.40
N LEU A 193 9.00 21.50 5.06
CA LEU A 193 8.65 22.91 4.94
C LEU A 193 8.76 23.66 6.27
N ALA A 194 8.32 23.03 7.38
CA ALA A 194 8.46 23.64 8.72
C ALA A 194 9.94 23.81 9.11
N PHE A 195 10.78 22.85 8.79
CA PHE A 195 12.21 22.97 9.02
C PHE A 195 12.84 24.06 8.14
N ASP A 196 12.56 24.05 6.84
CA ASP A 196 13.14 25.00 5.88
C ASP A 196 12.78 26.44 6.20
N GLN A 197 11.52 26.71 6.50
CA GLN A 197 11.02 28.08 6.67
C GLN A 197 11.11 28.59 8.11
N LEU A 198 11.08 27.71 9.12
CA LEU A 198 10.97 28.10 10.52
C LEU A 198 12.10 27.53 11.40
N GLY A 199 12.95 26.64 10.87
CA GLY A 199 13.95 25.90 11.66
C GLY A 199 13.33 24.91 12.65
N VAL A 200 12.04 24.57 12.51
CA VAL A 200 11.33 23.69 13.41
C VAL A 200 11.49 22.24 12.97
N ILE A 201 11.97 21.39 13.85
CA ILE A 201 12.01 19.93 13.66
C ILE A 201 10.79 19.31 14.34
N PRO A 202 9.76 18.86 13.58
CA PRO A 202 8.59 18.23 14.16
C PRO A 202 8.97 16.93 14.92
N GLY A 203 8.44 16.80 16.14
CA GLY A 203 8.59 15.62 16.97
C GLY A 203 7.35 14.73 16.94
N ARG A 204 7.41 13.66 17.74
CA ARG A 204 6.29 12.75 17.97
C ARG A 204 5.26 13.41 18.88
N VAL A 205 4.00 13.22 18.57
CA VAL A 205 2.86 13.82 19.31
C VAL A 205 1.80 12.77 19.73
N GLY A 206 2.12 11.49 19.61
CA GLY A 206 1.16 10.41 19.85
C GLY A 206 0.07 10.39 18.78
N ASN A 207 -1.16 10.22 19.23
CA ASN A 207 -2.33 10.21 18.35
C ASN A 207 -2.87 11.61 18.03
N ARG A 208 -2.23 12.66 18.53
CA ARG A 208 -2.66 14.04 18.29
C ARG A 208 -2.23 14.54 16.91
N LEU A 209 -2.88 15.60 16.48
CA LEU A 209 -2.48 16.38 15.31
C LEU A 209 -2.33 17.85 15.79
N PRO A 210 -1.15 18.46 15.70
CA PRO A 210 -0.93 19.83 16.21
C PRO A 210 -1.92 20.88 15.71
N ALA A 211 -2.42 20.71 14.48
CA ALA A 211 -3.37 21.62 13.85
C ALA A 211 -4.85 21.40 14.24
N SER A 212 -5.16 20.39 15.08
CA SER A 212 -6.55 20.02 15.38
C SER A 212 -6.69 19.48 16.80
N ALA A 213 -7.63 20.04 17.57
CA ALA A 213 -8.00 19.58 18.93
C ALA A 213 -9.51 19.75 19.16
N PRO A 214 -10.21 18.73 19.75
CA PRO A 214 -9.70 17.40 20.06
C PRO A 214 -9.46 16.55 18.80
N ARG A 215 -8.33 15.87 18.77
CA ARG A 215 -8.03 14.83 17.77
C ARG A 215 -7.11 13.82 18.42
N ASN A 216 -7.67 12.70 18.87
CA ASN A 216 -6.96 11.66 19.60
C ASN A 216 -7.69 10.32 19.54
N ALA A 217 -7.09 9.28 20.10
CA ALA A 217 -7.72 8.01 20.44
C ALA A 217 -7.98 7.97 21.97
N TYR A 218 -9.18 7.57 22.35
CA TYR A 218 -9.65 7.60 23.74
C TYR A 218 -10.08 6.20 24.19
N ARG A 219 -9.66 5.78 25.39
CA ARG A 219 -9.99 4.48 25.98
C ARG A 219 -11.30 4.56 26.74
N THR A 220 -12.20 3.60 26.47
CA THR A 220 -13.51 3.47 27.11
C THR A 220 -13.45 2.64 28.40
N ALA A 221 -14.54 2.67 29.19
CA ALA A 221 -14.65 1.89 30.43
C ALA A 221 -14.60 0.36 30.20
N ASP A 222 -15.02 -0.11 29.03
CA ASP A 222 -15.00 -1.52 28.61
C ASP A 222 -13.72 -1.91 27.84
N ASP A 223 -12.64 -1.14 28.05
CA ASP A 223 -11.31 -1.40 27.52
C ASP A 223 -11.21 -1.44 25.97
N LYS A 224 -12.10 -0.72 25.30
CA LYS A 224 -12.08 -0.49 23.86
C LYS A 224 -11.57 0.92 23.56
N TRP A 225 -11.49 1.26 22.30
CA TRP A 225 -10.97 2.55 21.86
C TRP A 225 -11.88 3.19 20.82
N LEU A 226 -12.02 4.50 20.90
CA LEU A 226 -12.60 5.31 19.83
C LEU A 226 -11.67 6.44 19.44
N ALA A 227 -11.79 6.92 18.22
CA ALA A 227 -11.08 8.09 17.70
C ALA A 227 -12.07 9.23 17.47
N ILE A 228 -11.63 10.47 17.74
CA ILE A 228 -12.35 11.70 17.39
C ILE A 228 -11.46 12.53 16.47
N SER A 229 -12.07 13.15 15.47
CA SER A 229 -11.42 14.14 14.60
C SER A 229 -12.27 15.41 14.52
N SER A 230 -11.75 16.53 15.03
CA SER A 230 -12.46 17.81 15.09
C SER A 230 -11.76 18.86 14.23
N ALA A 231 -11.93 18.75 12.91
CA ALA A 231 -11.29 19.65 11.95
C ALA A 231 -11.93 21.06 11.88
N SER A 232 -13.18 21.21 12.33
CA SER A 232 -13.89 22.50 12.31
C SER A 232 -14.38 22.92 13.69
N SER A 233 -14.45 24.22 13.95
CA SER A 233 -14.96 24.74 15.22
C SER A 233 -16.39 24.29 15.54
N ASN A 234 -17.24 24.07 14.54
CA ASN A 234 -18.60 23.56 14.75
C ASN A 234 -18.59 22.15 15.34
N ILE A 235 -17.71 21.26 14.85
CA ILE A 235 -17.58 19.90 15.39
C ILE A 235 -17.03 19.97 16.82
N VAL A 236 -16.05 20.82 17.06
CA VAL A 236 -15.48 21.04 18.42
C VAL A 236 -16.58 21.46 19.41
N MET A 237 -17.40 22.42 19.06
CA MET A 237 -18.52 22.86 19.92
C MET A 237 -19.53 21.75 20.18
N ARG A 238 -19.78 20.86 19.20
CA ARG A 238 -20.62 19.66 19.41
C ARG A 238 -19.97 18.69 20.40
N VAL A 239 -18.66 18.47 20.30
CA VAL A 239 -17.92 17.64 21.28
C VAL A 239 -18.09 18.21 22.68
N TYR A 240 -17.83 19.51 22.91
CA TYR A 240 -17.98 20.11 24.23
C TYR A 240 -19.40 19.95 24.80
N ARG A 241 -20.42 20.20 24.00
CA ARG A 241 -21.81 19.99 24.45
C ARG A 241 -22.11 18.53 24.75
N SER A 242 -21.60 17.60 23.95
CA SER A 242 -21.80 16.15 24.13
C SER A 242 -21.19 15.61 25.42
N ILE A 243 -20.02 16.16 25.80
CA ILE A 243 -19.34 15.79 27.06
C ILE A 243 -19.85 16.57 28.28
N GLY A 244 -20.95 17.35 28.14
CA GLY A 244 -21.52 18.12 29.24
C GLY A 244 -20.77 19.40 29.59
N ARG A 245 -20.00 19.95 28.66
CA ARG A 245 -19.23 21.20 28.84
C ARG A 245 -19.65 22.28 27.84
N PRO A 246 -20.94 22.71 27.87
CA PRO A 246 -21.41 23.79 26.99
C PRO A 246 -20.72 25.13 27.26
N ASP A 247 -20.21 25.35 28.48
CA ASP A 247 -19.40 26.50 28.86
C ASP A 247 -18.16 26.69 27.95
N LEU A 248 -17.53 25.60 27.53
CA LEU A 248 -16.37 25.67 26.63
C LEU A 248 -16.77 26.04 25.19
N ALA A 249 -17.98 25.70 24.78
CA ALA A 249 -18.49 26.05 23.44
C ALA A 249 -18.78 27.57 23.31
N GLU A 250 -18.80 28.31 24.39
CA GLU A 250 -19.04 29.75 24.44
C GLU A 250 -17.76 30.52 24.84
N ASN A 251 -16.71 29.82 25.27
CA ASN A 251 -15.46 30.43 25.71
C ASN A 251 -14.50 30.67 24.51
N PRO A 252 -14.10 31.93 24.24
CA PRO A 252 -13.19 32.25 23.13
C PRO A 252 -11.87 31.50 23.15
N ASP A 253 -11.34 31.12 24.31
CA ASP A 253 -10.08 30.39 24.43
C ASP A 253 -10.17 28.93 23.94
N TYR A 254 -11.38 28.38 23.86
CA TYR A 254 -11.64 27.01 23.39
C TYR A 254 -12.32 26.97 22.00
N VAL A 255 -12.96 28.07 21.60
CA VAL A 255 -13.61 28.19 20.27
C VAL A 255 -12.63 28.65 19.20
N ASP A 256 -11.75 29.59 19.53
CA ASP A 256 -10.72 30.09 18.62
C ASP A 256 -9.71 28.96 18.29
N PRO A 257 -9.48 28.65 16.99
CA PRO A 257 -8.61 27.52 16.62
C PRO A 257 -7.17 27.65 17.15
N VAL A 258 -6.60 28.85 17.16
CA VAL A 258 -5.20 29.07 17.57
C VAL A 258 -5.06 28.86 19.08
N ARG A 259 -5.91 29.51 19.86
CA ARG A 259 -5.90 29.39 21.33
C ARG A 259 -6.20 27.97 21.79
N ARG A 260 -7.12 27.28 21.10
CA ARG A 260 -7.44 25.89 21.38
C ARG A 260 -6.28 24.93 21.12
N GLN A 261 -5.47 25.18 20.09
CA GLN A 261 -4.26 24.38 19.83
C GLN A 261 -3.26 24.45 20.97
N GLU A 262 -3.08 25.62 21.57
CA GLU A 262 -2.23 25.82 22.76
C GLU A 262 -2.74 25.01 23.95
N ARG A 263 -4.06 24.77 24.03
CA ARG A 263 -4.73 23.98 25.06
C ARG A 263 -5.02 22.53 24.63
N GLY A 264 -4.42 22.05 23.56
CA GLY A 264 -4.76 20.76 22.96
C GLY A 264 -4.67 19.58 23.91
N ILE A 265 -3.74 19.58 24.87
CA ILE A 265 -3.62 18.52 25.89
C ILE A 265 -4.82 18.58 26.84
N GLU A 266 -5.14 19.75 27.37
CA GLU A 266 -6.27 19.96 28.29
C GLU A 266 -7.60 19.55 27.63
N VAL A 267 -7.79 19.91 26.37
CA VAL A 267 -9.00 19.54 25.61
C VAL A 267 -9.10 18.01 25.44
N ASP A 268 -7.98 17.35 25.11
CA ASP A 268 -7.94 15.90 24.99
C ASP A 268 -8.22 15.19 26.32
N GLU A 269 -7.69 15.70 27.45
CA GLU A 269 -7.93 15.17 28.80
C GLU A 269 -9.41 15.26 29.19
N LEU A 270 -10.07 16.39 28.93
CA LEU A 270 -11.51 16.55 29.17
C LEU A 270 -12.36 15.51 28.41
N VAL A 271 -12.00 15.24 27.18
CA VAL A 271 -12.68 14.21 26.37
C VAL A 271 -12.34 12.81 26.90
N ALA A 272 -11.08 12.56 27.22
CA ALA A 272 -10.62 11.28 27.76
C ALA A 272 -11.35 10.90 29.06
N ASP A 273 -11.46 11.84 30.00
CA ASP A 273 -12.17 11.66 31.29
C ASP A 273 -13.64 11.31 31.09
N TRP A 274 -14.29 11.96 30.11
CA TRP A 274 -15.69 11.68 29.81
C TRP A 274 -15.88 10.32 29.16
N VAL A 275 -15.01 9.93 28.22
CA VAL A 275 -15.03 8.65 27.50
C VAL A 275 -14.70 7.49 28.45
N ALA A 276 -13.72 7.65 29.33
CA ALA A 276 -13.29 6.61 30.26
C ALA A 276 -14.38 6.15 31.26
N GLN A 277 -15.46 6.91 31.38
CA GLN A 277 -16.59 6.58 32.24
C GLN A 277 -17.72 5.84 31.53
N ARG A 278 -17.57 5.52 30.25
CA ARG A 278 -18.61 4.96 29.37
C ARG A 278 -18.10 3.78 28.58
N SER A 279 -18.99 2.84 28.27
CA SER A 279 -18.68 1.81 27.25
C SER A 279 -18.55 2.45 25.85
N LEU A 280 -17.93 1.72 24.94
CA LEU A 280 -17.79 2.17 23.55
C LEU A 280 -19.17 2.50 22.92
N ASP A 281 -20.16 1.64 23.11
CA ASP A 281 -21.48 1.81 22.54
C ASP A 281 -22.20 3.05 23.10
N GLU A 282 -22.10 3.29 24.42
CA GLU A 282 -22.65 4.48 25.06
C GLU A 282 -22.00 5.77 24.56
N ALA A 283 -20.67 5.80 24.48
CA ALA A 283 -19.94 6.96 23.99
C ALA A 283 -20.25 7.24 22.49
N MET A 284 -20.20 6.20 21.66
CA MET A 284 -20.52 6.31 20.24
C MET A 284 -21.94 6.79 19.99
N LYS A 285 -22.94 6.29 20.73
CA LYS A 285 -24.32 6.74 20.63
C LYS A 285 -24.43 8.25 20.85
N VAL A 286 -23.83 8.77 21.92
CA VAL A 286 -23.87 10.21 22.24
C VAL A 286 -23.19 11.04 21.15
N PHE A 287 -22.02 10.61 20.66
CA PHE A 287 -21.28 11.34 19.64
C PHE A 287 -21.99 11.31 18.28
N LEU A 288 -22.60 10.20 17.89
CA LEU A 288 -23.34 10.08 16.62
C LEU A 288 -24.63 10.92 16.66
N GLU A 289 -25.39 10.89 17.76
CA GLU A 289 -26.59 11.72 17.93
C GLU A 289 -26.28 13.23 17.88
N ALA A 290 -25.09 13.62 18.35
CA ALA A 290 -24.60 14.99 18.27
C ALA A 290 -23.87 15.32 16.96
N GLU A 291 -23.82 14.41 16.01
CA GLU A 291 -23.08 14.54 14.74
C GLU A 291 -21.60 14.90 14.94
N VAL A 292 -20.98 14.32 15.94
CA VAL A 292 -19.53 14.40 16.16
C VAL A 292 -18.84 13.41 15.24
N ALA A 293 -17.73 13.81 14.62
CA ALA A 293 -16.91 12.91 13.81
C ALA A 293 -16.08 11.98 14.71
N ALA A 294 -16.71 10.91 15.16
CA ALA A 294 -16.13 9.86 15.98
C ALA A 294 -16.30 8.50 15.32
N ALA A 295 -15.35 7.60 15.56
CA ALA A 295 -15.39 6.22 15.08
C ALA A 295 -14.76 5.26 16.09
N PRO A 296 -15.25 4.02 16.21
CA PRO A 296 -14.55 3.00 16.96
C PRO A 296 -13.25 2.62 16.27
N ILE A 297 -12.23 2.22 17.05
CA ILE A 297 -11.01 1.63 16.51
C ILE A 297 -11.22 0.14 16.42
N TYR A 298 -11.41 -0.37 15.21
CA TYR A 298 -11.75 -1.74 14.92
C TYR A 298 -10.56 -2.68 14.95
N ASP A 299 -10.77 -3.88 15.44
CA ASP A 299 -9.97 -5.05 15.12
C ASP A 299 -10.44 -5.73 13.82
N ALA A 300 -9.80 -6.84 13.43
CA ALA A 300 -10.11 -7.54 12.18
C ALA A 300 -11.52 -8.19 12.20
N GLU A 301 -12.00 -8.65 13.34
CA GLU A 301 -13.34 -9.23 13.50
C GLU A 301 -14.41 -8.17 13.31
N GLN A 302 -14.27 -7.05 14.00
CA GLN A 302 -15.17 -5.90 13.91
C GLN A 302 -15.18 -5.29 12.50
N LEU A 303 -13.99 -5.20 11.85
CA LEU A 303 -13.87 -4.69 10.49
C LEU A 303 -14.66 -5.55 9.49
N LEU A 304 -14.62 -6.87 9.63
CA LEU A 304 -15.36 -7.80 8.75
C LEU A 304 -16.86 -7.84 9.04
N ALA A 305 -17.27 -7.46 10.24
CA ALA A 305 -18.70 -7.47 10.67
C ALA A 305 -19.38 -6.11 10.48
N ASP A 306 -18.65 -5.05 10.14
CA ASP A 306 -19.23 -3.70 9.99
C ASP A 306 -20.26 -3.64 8.87
N GLU A 307 -21.48 -3.25 9.23
CA GLU A 307 -22.64 -3.22 8.31
C GLU A 307 -22.41 -2.34 7.09
N HIS A 308 -21.71 -1.20 7.25
CA HIS A 308 -21.42 -0.29 6.15
C HIS A 308 -20.42 -0.91 5.17
N LEU A 309 -19.33 -1.51 5.67
CA LEU A 309 -18.35 -2.18 4.84
C LEU A 309 -18.92 -3.42 4.14
N VAL A 310 -19.79 -4.17 4.81
CA VAL A 310 -20.53 -5.29 4.21
C VAL A 310 -21.44 -4.78 3.10
N ALA A 311 -22.24 -3.74 3.34
CA ALA A 311 -23.14 -3.17 2.35
C ALA A 311 -22.40 -2.58 1.14
N ARG A 312 -21.19 -2.06 1.33
CA ARG A 312 -20.32 -1.59 0.26
C ARG A 312 -19.62 -2.70 -0.53
N GLY A 313 -19.70 -3.96 -0.07
CA GLY A 313 -18.95 -5.06 -0.67
C GLY A 313 -17.42 -4.90 -0.54
N THR A 314 -16.97 -4.29 0.57
CA THR A 314 -15.53 -4.05 0.81
C THR A 314 -14.75 -5.35 0.89
N PHE A 315 -15.38 -6.43 1.33
CA PHE A 315 -14.79 -7.76 1.41
C PHE A 315 -15.60 -8.74 0.59
N VAL A 316 -14.91 -9.62 -0.13
CA VAL A 316 -15.51 -10.66 -0.98
C VAL A 316 -14.92 -12.02 -0.65
N LYS A 317 -15.72 -13.07 -0.85
CA LYS A 317 -15.25 -14.46 -0.74
C LYS A 317 -14.80 -14.95 -2.11
N ILE A 318 -13.58 -15.48 -2.17
CA ILE A 318 -12.99 -16.10 -3.34
C ILE A 318 -12.65 -17.54 -3.00
N ASP A 319 -13.05 -18.48 -3.83
CA ASP A 319 -12.67 -19.88 -3.69
C ASP A 319 -11.23 -20.09 -4.22
N ASP A 320 -10.30 -20.29 -3.28
CA ASP A 320 -8.90 -20.55 -3.61
C ASP A 320 -8.68 -22.04 -3.82
N SER A 321 -7.95 -22.41 -4.88
CA SER A 321 -7.72 -23.80 -5.28
C SER A 321 -6.88 -24.60 -4.27
N GLU A 322 -6.12 -23.94 -3.40
CA GLU A 322 -5.24 -24.58 -2.42
C GLU A 322 -5.78 -24.48 -0.99
N LEU A 323 -6.41 -23.36 -0.62
CA LEU A 323 -6.83 -23.07 0.75
C LEU A 323 -8.35 -23.05 0.96
N GLY A 324 -9.14 -23.24 -0.11
CA GLY A 324 -10.60 -23.15 -0.07
C GLY A 324 -11.11 -21.70 0.03
N PRO A 325 -12.34 -21.48 0.52
CA PRO A 325 -12.93 -20.14 0.57
C PRO A 325 -12.12 -19.18 1.44
N MET A 326 -11.76 -18.02 0.88
CA MET A 326 -11.02 -16.95 1.56
C MET A 326 -11.75 -15.63 1.43
N THR A 327 -11.86 -14.88 2.52
CA THR A 327 -12.35 -13.50 2.51
C THR A 327 -11.16 -12.57 2.24
N VAL A 328 -11.27 -11.77 1.19
CA VAL A 328 -10.25 -10.80 0.78
C VAL A 328 -10.89 -9.44 0.52
N GLN A 329 -10.10 -8.37 0.59
CA GLN A 329 -10.58 -7.06 0.23
C GLN A 329 -10.84 -6.99 -1.28
N ALA A 330 -12.02 -6.48 -1.66
CA ALA A 330 -12.37 -6.18 -3.04
C ALA A 330 -11.47 -5.07 -3.63
N PRO A 331 -11.44 -4.89 -4.97
CA PRO A 331 -10.77 -3.74 -5.56
C PRO A 331 -11.25 -2.43 -4.93
N VAL A 332 -10.29 -1.57 -4.54
CA VAL A 332 -10.61 -0.40 -3.70
C VAL A 332 -11.45 0.64 -4.45
N ALA A 333 -11.16 0.87 -5.73
CA ALA A 333 -11.91 1.81 -6.55
C ALA A 333 -13.14 1.13 -7.18
N GLN A 334 -14.30 1.77 -7.04
CA GLN A 334 -15.54 1.32 -7.68
C GLN A 334 -15.77 2.17 -8.94
N LEU A 335 -15.40 1.63 -10.10
CA LEU A 335 -15.63 2.28 -11.39
C LEU A 335 -16.99 1.83 -11.96
N SER A 336 -17.83 2.76 -12.36
CA SER A 336 -19.20 2.46 -12.80
C SER A 336 -19.26 1.68 -14.10
N GLU A 337 -18.32 1.94 -15.03
CA GLU A 337 -18.30 1.34 -16.37
C GLU A 337 -17.31 0.18 -16.48
N SER A 338 -16.23 0.21 -15.68
CA SER A 338 -15.16 -0.79 -15.73
C SER A 338 -14.80 -1.27 -14.32
N PRO A 339 -15.71 -1.95 -13.62
CA PRO A 339 -15.49 -2.38 -12.24
C PRO A 339 -14.33 -3.36 -12.14
N GLY A 340 -13.49 -3.16 -11.12
CA GLY A 340 -12.42 -4.10 -10.82
C GLY A 340 -12.93 -5.47 -10.38
N ARG A 341 -12.13 -6.53 -10.62
CA ARG A 341 -12.49 -7.92 -10.32
C ARG A 341 -11.31 -8.70 -9.74
N ILE A 342 -11.61 -9.67 -8.90
CA ILE A 342 -10.67 -10.69 -8.45
C ILE A 342 -11.16 -12.02 -9.02
N GLU A 343 -10.42 -12.56 -9.98
CA GLU A 343 -10.76 -13.83 -10.63
C GLU A 343 -10.19 -15.01 -9.85
N TYR A 344 -8.97 -14.86 -9.31
CA TYR A 344 -8.29 -15.87 -8.49
C TYR A 344 -7.24 -15.20 -7.59
N LEU A 345 -6.86 -15.93 -6.55
CA LEU A 345 -5.79 -15.53 -5.62
C LEU A 345 -4.42 -15.99 -6.11
N GLY A 346 -3.36 -15.74 -5.32
CA GLY A 346 -2.01 -16.16 -5.68
C GLY A 346 -1.93 -17.67 -5.99
N ARG A 347 -1.43 -18.01 -7.17
CA ARG A 347 -1.43 -19.36 -7.75
C ARG A 347 -0.14 -20.13 -7.42
N PRO A 348 -0.13 -21.47 -7.58
CA PRO A 348 1.08 -22.27 -7.43
C PRO A 348 2.22 -21.85 -8.37
N LEU A 349 3.46 -22.13 -7.97
CA LEU A 349 4.66 -21.81 -8.75
C LEU A 349 4.66 -22.51 -10.11
N GLY A 350 4.84 -21.75 -11.19
CA GLY A 350 4.99 -22.28 -12.56
C GLY A 350 3.73 -22.91 -13.13
N VAL A 351 2.58 -22.82 -12.45
CA VAL A 351 1.33 -23.46 -12.89
C VAL A 351 0.86 -23.00 -14.26
N ASP A 352 1.28 -21.82 -14.66
CA ASP A 352 0.89 -21.22 -15.94
C ASP A 352 1.95 -21.34 -17.05
N ASN A 353 3.06 -22.07 -16.81
CA ASN A 353 4.14 -22.22 -17.80
C ASN A 353 3.62 -22.65 -19.18
N ASP A 354 2.85 -23.74 -19.24
CA ASP A 354 2.36 -24.26 -20.52
C ASP A 354 1.39 -23.30 -21.22
N ALA A 355 0.52 -22.65 -20.45
CA ALA A 355 -0.43 -21.68 -21.00
C ALA A 355 0.26 -20.40 -21.52
N VAL A 356 1.35 -19.98 -20.89
CA VAL A 356 2.09 -18.76 -21.31
C VAL A 356 3.07 -19.11 -22.41
N PHE A 357 3.93 -20.12 -22.24
CA PHE A 357 4.93 -20.42 -23.27
C PHE A 357 4.33 -21.07 -24.51
N GLY A 358 3.47 -22.04 -24.37
CA GLY A 358 2.79 -22.67 -25.51
C GLY A 358 1.64 -21.83 -26.04
N GLY A 359 0.76 -21.35 -25.15
CA GLY A 359 -0.46 -20.65 -25.57
C GLY A 359 -0.22 -19.21 -26.04
N LEU A 360 0.49 -18.39 -25.25
CA LEU A 360 0.71 -16.97 -25.58
C LEU A 360 1.88 -16.77 -26.54
N LEU A 361 3.03 -17.44 -26.29
CA LEU A 361 4.23 -17.29 -27.12
C LEU A 361 4.30 -18.26 -28.31
N GLY A 362 3.42 -19.26 -28.37
CA GLY A 362 3.39 -20.24 -29.45
C GLY A 362 4.62 -21.18 -29.51
N ILE A 363 5.30 -21.38 -28.38
CA ILE A 363 6.46 -22.25 -28.30
C ILE A 363 6.01 -23.71 -28.39
N ASP A 364 6.67 -24.47 -29.22
CA ASP A 364 6.38 -25.89 -29.43
C ASP A 364 6.44 -26.69 -28.11
N PRO A 365 5.50 -27.60 -27.85
CA PRO A 365 5.48 -28.39 -26.60
C PRO A 365 6.76 -29.17 -26.28
N ASP A 366 7.44 -29.71 -27.30
CA ASP A 366 8.71 -30.43 -27.12
C ASP A 366 9.81 -29.47 -26.68
N ARG A 367 9.78 -28.24 -27.19
CA ARG A 367 10.70 -27.17 -26.76
C ARG A 367 10.40 -26.73 -25.31
N VAL A 368 9.14 -26.57 -24.93
CA VAL A 368 8.74 -26.29 -23.53
C VAL A 368 9.20 -27.41 -22.60
N ALA A 369 9.04 -28.66 -23.00
CA ALA A 369 9.54 -29.81 -22.24
C ALA A 369 11.08 -29.79 -22.09
N GLY A 370 11.79 -29.44 -23.16
CA GLY A 370 13.25 -29.27 -23.15
C GLY A 370 13.72 -28.18 -22.20
N LEU A 371 13.06 -27.00 -22.21
CA LEU A 371 13.35 -25.88 -21.31
C LEU A 371 13.15 -26.28 -19.83
N ARG A 372 12.10 -27.05 -19.56
CA ARG A 372 11.82 -27.58 -18.22
C ARG A 372 12.90 -28.59 -17.78
N ALA A 373 13.29 -29.50 -18.65
CA ALA A 373 14.33 -30.49 -18.36
C ALA A 373 15.70 -29.82 -18.13
N ALA A 374 15.99 -28.72 -18.82
CA ALA A 374 17.18 -27.91 -18.63
C ALA A 374 17.14 -27.00 -17.41
N GLY A 375 16.02 -26.93 -16.68
CA GLY A 375 15.82 -26.05 -15.54
C GLY A 375 15.80 -24.55 -15.89
N VAL A 376 15.45 -24.22 -17.14
CA VAL A 376 15.25 -22.83 -17.58
C VAL A 376 13.90 -22.30 -17.11
N ILE A 377 12.88 -23.19 -17.11
CA ILE A 377 11.51 -22.89 -16.64
C ILE A 377 11.03 -23.88 -15.60
#